data_c8f3ae6d322409dd3934b1cff1952ad2
#
_entry.id   c8f3ae6d322409dd3934b1cff1952ad2
#
_cell.length_a   1.000
_cell.length_b   1.000
_cell.length_c   1.000
_cell.angle_alpha   90.00
_cell.angle_beta   90.00
_cell.angle_gamma   90.00
#
_symmetry.space_group_name_H-M   'P 1'
#
loop_
_entity.id
_entity.type
_entity.pdbx_description
1 polymer ?
#
loop_
_entity_poly.entity_id
_entity_poly.type
_entity_poly.pdbx_seq_one_letter_code
_entity_poly.pdbx_strand_id
1 'polypeptide(L)'
;MKVLILSISTGQGHHATGQAIENEFKLRGADCEILDAYEYIEPILSHLVSKGYLFSAAHAKRISSALYDIVVKKNRPMKKYSVPKLTNTVWAKDIKTYINETKPDIIICTHVLSAILVSIIKEKEWIQPAVTVGIVTDFTLHPLWEEARLLDYYVTPTDLLELQMTKKGLDPGKMLPIGIPIKPKFSQRTGRAQARAQLGLDAHKPTILLMSGSMGYGKIDESIRRLDSLNFDFQVIVVCGNNEKMYRKVKGLATHKRFDIYGYVDNVDVMMDAADCIITKPGGITSSEAMAKGLPMIMVNPIPGHEMRNAEFFLNNGLALYVTKSFPLDEAIYALFLHPERVSFLRSAIDLYAKQNSTKNLCEFLTEKYKEKKV
;
A
#
# COMPACT_ATOMS: atom_id res chain seq x y z
N MET A 1 14.71 4.25 23.51
CA MET A 1 14.84 3.76 22.13
C MET A 1 14.37 4.86 21.21
N LYS A 2 15.20 5.27 20.27
CA LYS A 2 14.88 6.31 19.29
C LYS A 2 14.70 5.70 17.92
N VAL A 3 13.57 5.98 17.26
CA VAL A 3 13.19 5.41 15.97
C VAL A 3 13.00 6.52 14.96
N LEU A 4 13.67 6.43 13.82
CA LEU A 4 13.51 7.33 12.69
C LEU A 4 12.82 6.61 11.54
N ILE A 5 11.69 7.12 11.08
CA ILE A 5 10.98 6.62 9.91
C ILE A 5 11.24 7.56 8.74
N LEU A 6 11.91 7.07 7.70
CA LEU A 6 12.14 7.79 6.45
C LEU A 6 11.02 7.45 5.46
N SER A 7 10.09 8.37 5.31
CA SER A 7 8.95 8.25 4.40
C SER A 7 9.10 9.15 3.19
N ILE A 8 8.17 9.04 2.25
CA ILE A 8 8.06 9.92 1.08
C ILE A 8 6.57 10.22 0.87
N SER A 9 6.20 11.49 0.73
CA SER A 9 4.81 11.93 0.54
C SER A 9 4.28 11.73 -0.89
N THR A 10 5.08 11.21 -1.82
CA THR A 10 4.63 10.78 -3.15
C THR A 10 3.80 9.50 -3.07
N GLY A 11 2.55 9.63 -2.65
CA GLY A 11 1.63 8.50 -2.42
C GLY A 11 1.29 8.35 -0.94
N GLN A 12 0.01 8.46 -0.63
CA GLN A 12 -0.53 8.39 0.74
C GLN A 12 -0.21 7.07 1.46
N GLY A 13 0.08 6.00 0.70
CA GLY A 13 0.34 4.68 1.25
C GLY A 13 1.59 4.62 2.13
N HIS A 14 2.74 5.11 1.63
CA HIS A 14 4.00 5.10 2.37
C HIS A 14 3.90 5.88 3.68
N HIS A 15 3.26 7.06 3.63
CA HIS A 15 3.04 7.89 4.81
C HIS A 15 2.06 7.23 5.80
N ALA A 16 0.97 6.62 5.32
CA ALA A 16 0.02 5.89 6.17
C ALA A 16 0.68 4.70 6.90
N THR A 17 1.56 3.97 6.21
CA THR A 17 2.40 2.92 6.81
C THR A 17 3.33 3.49 7.87
N GLY A 18 4.02 4.60 7.57
CA GLY A 18 4.88 5.29 8.53
C GLY A 18 4.11 5.72 9.79
N GLN A 19 2.94 6.34 9.62
CA GLN A 19 2.08 6.75 10.75
C GLN A 19 1.59 5.57 11.60
N ALA A 20 1.23 4.44 10.97
CA ALA A 20 0.82 3.26 11.71
C ALA A 20 1.96 2.73 12.60
N ILE A 21 3.19 2.71 12.08
CA ILE A 21 4.39 2.28 12.81
C ILE A 21 4.74 3.30 13.91
N GLU A 22 4.72 4.60 13.61
CA GLU A 22 5.02 5.67 14.56
C GLU A 22 4.08 5.61 15.77
N ASN A 23 2.77 5.50 15.53
CA ASN A 23 1.78 5.43 16.58
C ASN A 23 2.00 4.21 17.48
N GLU A 24 2.32 3.06 16.92
CA GLU A 24 2.58 1.84 17.69
C GLU A 24 3.86 1.97 18.55
N PHE A 25 4.95 2.55 18.00
CA PHE A 25 6.16 2.81 18.79
C PHE A 25 5.94 3.82 19.92
N LYS A 26 5.18 4.89 19.66
CA LYS A 26 4.82 5.88 20.69
C LYS A 26 3.99 5.27 21.81
N LEU A 27 3.02 4.38 21.48
CA LEU A 27 2.25 3.63 22.47
C LEU A 27 3.14 2.73 23.35
N ARG A 28 4.28 2.27 22.83
CA ARG A 28 5.28 1.48 23.56
C ARG A 28 6.33 2.33 24.30
N GLY A 29 6.16 3.66 24.33
CA GLY A 29 7.05 4.59 25.02
C GLY A 29 8.38 4.85 24.30
N ALA A 30 8.48 4.55 22.99
CA ALA A 30 9.65 4.91 22.19
C ALA A 30 9.55 6.36 21.68
N ASP A 31 10.70 7.03 21.57
CA ASP A 31 10.83 8.29 20.86
C ASP A 31 10.86 7.97 19.35
N CYS A 32 9.77 8.28 18.63
CA CYS A 32 9.60 7.93 17.23
C CYS A 32 9.14 9.15 16.43
N GLU A 33 9.81 9.40 15.31
CA GLU A 33 9.50 10.49 14.38
C GLU A 33 9.50 10.04 12.93
N ILE A 34 8.71 10.73 12.10
CA ILE A 34 8.67 10.53 10.65
C ILE A 34 9.33 11.74 9.98
N LEU A 35 10.31 11.48 9.12
CA LEU A 35 10.91 12.45 8.22
C LEU A 35 10.49 12.17 6.78
N ASP A 36 9.93 13.17 6.09
CA ASP A 36 9.78 13.09 4.63
C ASP A 36 11.13 13.33 3.96
N ALA A 37 11.70 12.27 3.40
CA ALA A 37 13.04 12.31 2.82
C ALA A 37 13.12 13.23 1.59
N TYR A 38 12.06 13.31 0.77
CA TYR A 38 12.02 14.21 -0.38
C TYR A 38 11.91 15.68 0.03
N GLU A 39 11.04 15.99 0.96
CA GLU A 39 10.84 17.34 1.44
C GLU A 39 12.11 17.88 2.12
N TYR A 40 12.82 16.99 2.83
CA TYR A 40 14.07 17.35 3.49
C TYR A 40 15.22 17.61 2.51
N ILE A 41 15.36 16.79 1.44
CA ILE A 41 16.47 16.88 0.49
C ILE A 41 16.26 18.01 -0.52
N GLU A 42 15.09 18.09 -1.11
CA GLU A 42 14.76 19.07 -2.16
C GLU A 42 13.30 19.55 -2.06
N PRO A 43 13.01 20.55 -1.24
CA PRO A 43 11.65 21.04 -1.04
C PRO A 43 10.92 21.47 -2.32
N ILE A 44 11.66 22.02 -3.30
CA ILE A 44 11.09 22.46 -4.60
C ILE A 44 10.75 21.26 -5.49
N LEU A 45 11.63 20.25 -5.52
CA LEU A 45 11.45 19.05 -6.34
C LEU A 45 10.34 18.14 -5.77
N SER A 46 10.20 18.08 -4.45
CA SER A 46 9.14 17.31 -3.78
C SER A 46 7.75 17.75 -4.27
N HIS A 47 7.54 19.04 -4.39
CA HIS A 47 6.28 19.62 -4.87
C HIS A 47 6.00 19.34 -6.36
N LEU A 48 7.07 19.37 -7.19
CA LEU A 48 6.99 19.03 -8.61
C LEU A 48 6.74 17.54 -8.87
N VAL A 49 7.41 16.67 -8.11
CA VAL A 49 7.26 15.20 -8.22
C VAL A 49 5.89 14.77 -7.72
N SER A 50 5.40 15.32 -6.61
CA SER A 50 4.05 15.04 -6.10
C SER A 50 2.98 15.46 -7.11
N LYS A 51 3.08 16.67 -7.70
CA LYS A 51 2.19 17.12 -8.77
C LYS A 51 2.35 16.32 -10.06
N GLY A 52 3.57 15.98 -10.43
CA GLY A 52 3.88 15.16 -11.62
C GLY A 52 3.36 13.73 -11.49
N TYR A 53 3.48 13.11 -10.31
CA TYR A 53 2.88 11.80 -10.02
C TYR A 53 1.35 11.84 -10.12
N LEU A 54 0.72 12.86 -9.53
CA LEU A 54 -0.72 13.08 -9.61
C LEU A 54 -1.18 13.33 -11.05
N PHE A 55 -0.41 14.11 -11.82
CA PHE A 55 -0.69 14.38 -13.23
C PHE A 55 -0.49 13.13 -14.10
N SER A 56 0.55 12.33 -13.86
CA SER A 56 0.79 11.07 -14.58
C SER A 56 -0.27 10.02 -14.26
N ALA A 57 -0.70 9.93 -13.01
CA ALA A 57 -1.80 9.05 -12.60
C ALA A 57 -3.14 9.45 -13.26
N ALA A 58 -3.34 10.75 -13.52
CA ALA A 58 -4.56 11.27 -14.12
C ALA A 58 -4.56 11.26 -15.66
N HIS A 59 -3.40 11.47 -16.33
CA HIS A 59 -3.37 11.81 -17.77
C HIS A 59 -2.37 11.00 -18.62
N ALA A 60 -1.37 10.33 -18.07
CA ALA A 60 -0.25 9.79 -18.86
C ALA A 60 -0.12 8.26 -18.87
N LYS A 61 -1.20 7.53 -19.16
CA LYS A 61 -1.19 6.04 -19.26
C LYS A 61 -0.12 5.48 -20.23
N ARG A 62 0.34 6.24 -21.22
CA ARG A 62 1.32 5.79 -22.23
C ARG A 62 2.77 6.14 -21.88
N ILE A 63 3.03 7.28 -21.23
CA ILE A 63 4.40 7.75 -20.95
C ILE A 63 4.95 7.09 -19.68
N SER A 64 4.12 6.90 -18.65
CA SER A 64 4.55 6.24 -17.42
C SER A 64 4.83 4.75 -17.60
N SER A 65 4.04 4.04 -18.43
CA SER A 65 4.31 2.63 -18.76
C SER A 65 5.62 2.47 -19.54
N ALA A 66 5.89 3.33 -20.54
CA ALA A 66 7.11 3.26 -21.34
C ALA A 66 8.36 3.56 -20.51
N LEU A 67 8.34 4.55 -19.62
CA LEU A 67 9.44 4.85 -18.70
C LEU A 67 9.64 3.73 -17.68
N TYR A 68 8.55 3.18 -17.13
CA TYR A 68 8.60 2.05 -16.22
C TYR A 68 9.14 0.80 -16.91
N ASP A 69 8.67 0.51 -18.15
CA ASP A 69 9.15 -0.61 -18.96
C ASP A 69 10.62 -0.48 -19.32
N ILE A 70 11.14 0.73 -19.53
CA ILE A 70 12.57 0.97 -19.76
C ILE A 70 13.39 0.61 -18.50
N VAL A 71 12.90 0.94 -17.32
CA VAL A 71 13.54 0.60 -16.03
C VAL A 71 13.45 -0.91 -15.78
N VAL A 72 12.30 -1.54 -16.08
CA VAL A 72 12.07 -2.98 -15.89
C VAL A 72 12.79 -3.83 -16.93
N LYS A 73 12.83 -3.40 -18.21
CA LYS A 73 13.51 -4.15 -19.29
C LYS A 73 15.03 -4.09 -19.21
N LYS A 74 15.60 -3.19 -18.41
CA LYS A 74 17.03 -3.17 -18.14
C LYS A 74 17.42 -4.28 -17.17
N ASN A 75 17.47 -5.51 -17.66
CA ASN A 75 17.97 -6.72 -16.95
C ASN A 75 19.49 -6.68 -16.64
N ARG A 76 20.07 -5.49 -16.48
CA ARG A 76 21.49 -5.32 -16.12
C ARG A 76 21.57 -4.37 -14.94
N PRO A 77 22.38 -4.72 -13.90
CA PRO A 77 22.65 -3.83 -12.78
C PRO A 77 23.15 -2.48 -13.30
N MET A 78 22.70 -1.38 -12.69
CA MET A 78 23.13 -0.04 -13.07
C MET A 78 24.65 0.08 -12.99
N LYS A 79 25.28 0.63 -14.01
CA LYS A 79 26.73 0.85 -14.01
C LYS A 79 27.15 1.66 -12.79
N LYS A 80 28.34 1.36 -12.23
CA LYS A 80 28.93 1.95 -11.01
C LYS A 80 28.92 3.51 -10.98
N TYR A 81 28.79 4.15 -12.12
CA TYR A 81 28.79 5.61 -12.32
C TYR A 81 27.58 6.09 -13.15
N SER A 82 26.39 5.57 -12.90
CA SER A 82 25.18 6.12 -13.52
C SER A 82 24.76 7.44 -12.85
N VAL A 83 24.20 8.39 -13.62
CA VAL A 83 23.70 9.68 -13.09
C VAL A 83 22.78 9.48 -11.89
N PRO A 84 21.83 8.50 -11.85
CA PRO A 84 21.03 8.22 -10.68
C PRO A 84 21.84 7.82 -9.44
N LYS A 85 22.96 7.09 -9.57
CA LYS A 85 23.83 6.74 -8.43
C LYS A 85 24.54 7.95 -7.86
N LEU A 86 24.96 8.87 -8.72
CA LEU A 86 25.63 10.11 -8.27
C LEU A 86 24.66 11.00 -7.49
N THR A 87 23.45 11.20 -8.03
CA THR A 87 22.39 11.98 -7.38
C THR A 87 22.00 11.38 -6.02
N ASN A 88 21.78 10.06 -5.98
CA ASN A 88 21.46 9.36 -4.74
C ASN A 88 22.60 9.49 -3.68
N THR A 89 23.85 9.55 -4.10
CA THR A 89 24.98 9.75 -3.18
C THR A 89 24.99 11.18 -2.58
N VAL A 90 24.60 12.18 -3.35
CA VAL A 90 24.44 13.57 -2.83
C VAL A 90 23.30 13.61 -1.81
N TRP A 91 22.12 13.11 -2.17
CA TRP A 91 20.97 13.04 -1.29
C TRP A 91 21.23 12.21 -0.01
N ALA A 92 22.02 11.15 -0.11
CA ALA A 92 22.43 10.36 1.04
C ALA A 92 23.27 11.17 2.04
N LYS A 93 24.03 12.19 1.59
CA LYS A 93 24.79 13.08 2.50
C LYS A 93 23.87 13.96 3.35
N ASP A 94 22.78 14.42 2.78
CA ASP A 94 21.83 15.27 3.51
C ASP A 94 21.11 14.43 4.59
N ILE A 95 20.60 13.28 4.23
CA ILE A 95 19.98 12.33 5.17
C ILE A 95 20.97 11.87 6.25
N LYS A 96 22.25 11.61 5.90
CA LYS A 96 23.32 11.33 6.87
C LYS A 96 23.42 12.41 7.95
N THR A 97 23.37 13.67 7.55
CA THR A 97 23.48 14.80 8.50
C THR A 97 22.38 14.68 9.54
N TYR A 98 21.14 14.53 9.12
CA TYR A 98 20.00 14.35 10.01
C TYR A 98 20.14 13.13 10.94
N ILE A 99 20.56 11.97 10.38
CA ILE A 99 20.77 10.76 11.17
C ILE A 99 21.85 10.95 12.24
N ASN A 100 22.95 11.64 11.91
CA ASN A 100 24.03 11.89 12.87
C ASN A 100 23.64 12.90 13.98
N GLU A 101 22.76 13.85 13.70
CA GLU A 101 22.21 14.78 14.68
C GLU A 101 21.22 14.07 15.61
N THR A 102 20.34 13.26 15.05
CA THR A 102 19.25 12.60 15.78
C THR A 102 19.68 11.29 16.45
N LYS A 103 20.69 10.60 15.93
CA LYS A 103 21.27 9.35 16.44
C LYS A 103 20.22 8.27 16.74
N PRO A 104 19.40 7.86 15.75
CA PRO A 104 18.38 6.84 15.96
C PRO A 104 18.99 5.46 16.22
N ASP A 105 18.35 4.69 17.09
CA ASP A 105 18.67 3.28 17.32
C ASP A 105 18.15 2.39 16.17
N ILE A 106 17.02 2.81 15.56
CA ILE A 106 16.33 2.09 14.47
C ILE A 106 15.98 3.08 13.36
N ILE A 107 16.24 2.69 12.10
CA ILE A 107 15.87 3.44 10.90
C ILE A 107 14.94 2.59 10.05
N ILE A 108 13.72 3.09 9.76
CA ILE A 108 12.71 2.39 8.99
C ILE A 108 12.44 3.16 7.69
N CYS A 109 12.62 2.52 6.55
CA CYS A 109 12.39 3.09 5.23
C CYS A 109 11.06 2.59 4.67
N THR A 110 10.05 3.45 4.54
CA THR A 110 8.75 3.05 3.98
C THR A 110 8.69 3.13 2.45
N HIS A 111 9.75 3.62 1.82
CA HIS A 111 9.87 3.72 0.37
C HIS A 111 11.24 3.25 -0.12
N VAL A 112 11.29 2.68 -1.33
CA VAL A 112 12.53 2.13 -1.91
C VAL A 112 13.65 3.18 -2.03
N LEU A 113 13.34 4.44 -2.32
CA LEU A 113 14.37 5.49 -2.38
C LEU A 113 15.03 5.72 -1.01
N SER A 114 14.24 5.86 0.05
CA SER A 114 14.79 5.98 1.42
C SER A 114 15.68 4.78 1.76
N ALA A 115 15.26 3.58 1.36
CA ALA A 115 16.03 2.35 1.54
C ALA A 115 17.37 2.37 0.78
N ILE A 116 17.39 2.90 -0.46
CA ILE A 116 18.62 3.11 -1.25
C ILE A 116 19.55 4.10 -0.55
N LEU A 117 19.03 5.24 -0.08
CA LEU A 117 19.85 6.25 0.60
C LEU A 117 20.50 5.68 1.86
N VAL A 118 19.73 4.95 2.68
CA VAL A 118 20.26 4.29 3.90
C VAL A 118 21.27 3.21 3.53
N SER A 119 21.03 2.45 2.45
CA SER A 119 22.01 1.44 1.97
C SER A 119 23.34 2.08 1.56
N ILE A 120 23.32 3.24 0.87
CA ILE A 120 24.54 4.01 0.53
C ILE A 120 25.25 4.52 1.80
N ILE A 121 24.49 5.04 2.76
CA ILE A 121 25.03 5.53 4.03
C ILE A 121 25.74 4.41 4.80
N LYS A 122 25.17 3.22 4.82
CA LYS A 122 25.80 2.00 5.42
C LYS A 122 27.03 1.57 4.63
N GLU A 123 26.98 1.54 3.30
CA GLU A 123 28.14 1.20 2.45
C GLU A 123 29.35 2.11 2.73
N LYS A 124 29.10 3.35 3.09
CA LYS A 124 30.13 4.36 3.36
C LYS A 124 30.52 4.47 4.84
N GLU A 125 29.87 3.68 5.70
CA GLU A 125 30.08 3.75 7.16
C GLU A 125 29.93 5.17 7.74
N TRP A 126 28.95 5.93 7.21
CA TRP A 126 28.76 7.34 7.53
C TRP A 126 27.97 7.58 8.81
N ILE A 127 27.36 6.59 9.40
CA ILE A 127 26.56 6.66 10.63
C ILE A 127 26.96 5.60 11.64
N GLN A 128 26.62 5.84 12.90
CA GLN A 128 26.76 4.83 13.95
C GLN A 128 25.83 3.64 13.66
N PRO A 129 26.18 2.43 14.14
CA PRO A 129 25.36 1.24 13.91
C PRO A 129 23.94 1.40 14.43
N ALA A 130 22.96 1.41 13.54
CA ALA A 130 21.53 1.36 13.82
C ALA A 130 20.94 0.10 13.19
N VAL A 131 19.76 -0.34 13.66
CA VAL A 131 18.98 -1.39 12.99
C VAL A 131 18.25 -0.76 11.81
N THR A 132 18.43 -1.26 10.60
CA THR A 132 17.88 -0.68 9.37
C THR A 132 16.87 -1.62 8.70
N VAL A 133 15.70 -1.08 8.37
CA VAL A 133 14.57 -1.88 7.84
C VAL A 133 13.98 -1.21 6.60
N GLY A 134 13.75 -1.98 5.55
CA GLY A 134 12.98 -1.56 4.38
C GLY A 134 11.58 -2.16 4.41
N ILE A 135 10.55 -1.36 4.17
CA ILE A 135 9.17 -1.83 4.05
C ILE A 135 8.79 -1.92 2.57
N VAL A 136 8.57 -3.13 2.09
CA VAL A 136 8.02 -3.36 0.75
C VAL A 136 6.51 -3.14 0.82
N THR A 137 6.04 -2.02 0.30
CA THR A 137 4.64 -1.59 0.36
C THR A 137 3.80 -2.04 -0.84
N ASP A 138 4.35 -2.93 -1.67
CA ASP A 138 3.70 -3.56 -2.82
C ASP A 138 3.79 -5.09 -2.71
N PHE A 139 2.89 -5.79 -3.40
CA PHE A 139 2.89 -7.26 -3.46
C PHE A 139 3.88 -7.85 -4.48
N THR A 140 4.71 -7.00 -5.04
CA THR A 140 5.85 -7.38 -5.90
C THR A 140 7.03 -6.47 -5.62
N LEU A 141 8.25 -6.98 -5.77
CA LEU A 141 9.45 -6.17 -5.59
C LEU A 141 9.69 -5.24 -6.79
N HIS A 142 9.72 -3.93 -6.50
CA HIS A 142 10.16 -2.93 -7.49
C HIS A 142 11.62 -3.19 -7.89
N PRO A 143 12.01 -3.01 -9.18
CA PRO A 143 13.38 -3.26 -9.63
C PRO A 143 14.46 -2.55 -8.80
N LEU A 144 14.19 -1.35 -8.33
CA LEU A 144 15.15 -0.55 -7.56
C LEU A 144 15.52 -1.14 -6.19
N TRP A 145 14.79 -2.12 -5.65
CA TRP A 145 15.17 -2.79 -4.41
C TRP A 145 16.55 -3.47 -4.49
N GLU A 146 17.02 -3.82 -5.70
CA GLU A 146 18.38 -4.34 -5.91
C GLU A 146 19.49 -3.36 -5.49
N GLU A 147 19.21 -2.06 -5.38
CA GLU A 147 20.16 -1.04 -4.91
C GLU A 147 20.15 -0.87 -3.38
N ALA A 148 19.18 -1.43 -2.67
CA ALA A 148 19.02 -1.31 -1.22
C ALA A 148 19.46 -2.59 -0.46
N ARG A 149 20.62 -3.20 -0.82
CA ARG A 149 21.03 -4.53 -0.34
C ARG A 149 21.60 -4.57 1.07
N LEU A 150 21.99 -3.43 1.64
CA LEU A 150 22.73 -3.37 2.89
C LEU A 150 21.86 -3.13 4.11
N LEU A 151 20.53 -3.14 3.96
CA LEU A 151 19.63 -3.11 5.10
C LEU A 151 19.72 -4.42 5.90
N ASP A 152 19.38 -4.34 7.19
CA ASP A 152 19.40 -5.49 8.07
C ASP A 152 18.18 -6.38 7.85
N TYR A 153 16.99 -5.78 7.55
CA TYR A 153 15.74 -6.49 7.33
C TYR A 153 14.90 -5.89 6.23
N TYR A 154 14.03 -6.72 5.62
CA TYR A 154 13.04 -6.33 4.60
C TYR A 154 11.67 -6.87 4.98
N VAL A 155 10.77 -5.99 5.37
CA VAL A 155 9.37 -6.36 5.61
C VAL A 155 8.69 -6.57 4.28
N THR A 156 8.09 -7.74 4.10
CA THR A 156 7.35 -8.11 2.89
C THR A 156 5.89 -8.43 3.20
N PRO A 157 4.97 -8.21 2.23
CA PRO A 157 3.55 -8.52 2.42
C PRO A 157 3.30 -10.01 2.65
N THR A 158 4.08 -10.87 2.04
CA THR A 158 4.00 -12.34 2.15
C THR A 158 5.38 -12.96 1.94
N ASP A 159 5.52 -14.24 2.23
CA ASP A 159 6.69 -15.08 1.94
C ASP A 159 6.84 -15.40 0.44
N LEU A 160 5.79 -15.25 -0.37
CA LEU A 160 5.83 -15.46 -1.82
C LEU A 160 6.83 -14.54 -2.56
N LEU A 161 7.38 -13.53 -1.89
CA LEU A 161 8.39 -12.63 -2.48
C LEU A 161 9.84 -13.18 -2.38
N GLU A 162 10.07 -14.29 -1.71
CA GLU A 162 11.41 -14.86 -1.49
C GLU A 162 12.21 -15.06 -2.79
N LEU A 163 11.56 -15.68 -3.80
CA LEU A 163 12.21 -15.87 -5.11
C LEU A 163 12.50 -14.54 -5.82
N GLN A 164 11.63 -13.53 -5.66
CA GLN A 164 11.89 -12.21 -6.22
C GLN A 164 13.04 -11.51 -5.52
N MET A 165 13.20 -11.67 -4.19
CA MET A 165 14.33 -11.17 -3.43
C MET A 165 15.64 -11.80 -3.93
N THR A 166 15.68 -13.12 -4.02
CA THR A 166 16.86 -13.86 -4.52
C THR A 166 17.27 -13.37 -5.92
N LYS A 167 16.33 -13.26 -6.85
CA LYS A 167 16.60 -12.76 -8.22
C LYS A 167 17.13 -11.33 -8.26
N LYS A 168 16.87 -10.52 -7.23
CA LYS A 168 17.37 -9.14 -7.11
C LYS A 168 18.65 -9.05 -6.28
N GLY A 169 19.21 -10.19 -5.84
CA GLY A 169 20.41 -10.24 -5.02
C GLY A 169 20.21 -9.69 -3.61
N LEU A 170 18.97 -9.70 -3.11
CA LEU A 170 18.65 -9.49 -1.71
C LEU A 170 18.76 -10.83 -0.97
N ASP A 171 19.22 -10.80 0.27
CA ASP A 171 19.31 -11.99 1.11
C ASP A 171 17.93 -12.38 1.65
N PRO A 172 17.37 -13.55 1.27
CA PRO A 172 16.09 -14.02 1.79
C PRO A 172 16.09 -14.24 3.31
N GLY A 173 17.25 -14.53 3.92
CA GLY A 173 17.39 -14.67 5.37
C GLY A 173 17.10 -13.39 6.15
N LYS A 174 17.07 -12.25 5.46
CA LYS A 174 16.70 -10.94 6.04
C LYS A 174 15.22 -10.58 5.79
N MET A 175 14.45 -11.46 5.16
CA MET A 175 13.03 -11.25 4.89
C MET A 175 12.19 -11.41 6.15
N LEU A 176 11.30 -10.46 6.37
CA LEU A 176 10.28 -10.48 7.43
C LEU A 176 8.89 -10.51 6.77
N PRO A 177 8.30 -11.68 6.51
CA PRO A 177 7.02 -11.81 5.81
C PRO A 177 5.84 -11.59 6.75
N ILE A 178 5.86 -10.49 7.50
CA ILE A 178 4.87 -10.13 8.52
C ILE A 178 3.73 -9.26 8.02
N GLY A 179 3.75 -8.92 6.73
CA GLY A 179 2.73 -8.08 6.10
C GLY A 179 3.10 -6.60 6.06
N ILE A 180 2.47 -5.87 5.15
CA ILE A 180 2.60 -4.41 5.10
C ILE A 180 1.99 -3.82 6.37
N PRO A 181 2.71 -2.97 7.12
CA PRO A 181 2.15 -2.35 8.33
C PRO A 181 0.95 -1.45 8.01
N ILE A 182 -0.18 -1.76 8.62
CA ILE A 182 -1.46 -1.06 8.51
C ILE A 182 -1.95 -0.62 9.90
N LYS A 183 -2.91 0.29 9.95
CA LYS A 183 -3.49 0.75 11.22
C LYS A 183 -4.10 -0.43 12.00
N PRO A 184 -3.87 -0.56 13.32
CA PRO A 184 -4.33 -1.69 14.13
C PRO A 184 -5.82 -1.98 14.05
N LYS A 185 -6.66 -0.97 13.81
CA LYS A 185 -8.11 -1.11 13.67
C LYS A 185 -8.55 -2.04 12.53
N PHE A 186 -7.72 -2.24 11.49
CA PHE A 186 -8.00 -3.20 10.42
C PHE A 186 -7.73 -4.66 10.83
N SER A 187 -6.98 -4.88 11.90
CA SER A 187 -6.81 -6.22 12.50
C SER A 187 -7.94 -6.61 13.46
N GLN A 188 -8.81 -5.66 13.81
CA GLN A 188 -10.01 -5.90 14.60
C GLN A 188 -11.20 -6.09 13.67
N ARG A 189 -12.12 -7.00 14.01
CA ARG A 189 -13.33 -7.23 13.18
C ARG A 189 -14.57 -6.89 14.02
N THR A 190 -15.39 -6.02 13.48
CA THR A 190 -16.76 -5.82 13.93
C THR A 190 -17.66 -6.81 13.20
N GLY A 191 -18.62 -7.44 13.89
CA GLY A 191 -19.56 -8.33 13.23
C GLY A 191 -20.34 -7.60 12.12
N ARG A 192 -20.55 -8.23 10.96
CA ARG A 192 -21.17 -7.61 9.79
C ARG A 192 -22.52 -6.94 10.09
N ALA A 193 -23.40 -7.61 10.83
CA ALA A 193 -24.69 -7.05 11.22
C ALA A 193 -24.55 -5.77 12.05
N GLN A 194 -23.61 -5.75 12.99
CA GLN A 194 -23.31 -4.59 13.82
C GLN A 194 -22.72 -3.45 12.99
N ALA A 195 -21.77 -3.75 12.09
CA ALA A 195 -21.17 -2.75 11.20
C ALA A 195 -22.22 -2.13 10.26
N ARG A 196 -23.13 -2.94 9.71
CA ARG A 196 -24.27 -2.45 8.90
C ARG A 196 -25.23 -1.56 9.71
N ALA A 197 -25.54 -1.96 10.93
CA ALA A 197 -26.41 -1.14 11.82
C ALA A 197 -25.75 0.21 12.13
N GLN A 198 -24.44 0.26 12.43
CA GLN A 198 -23.68 1.50 12.66
C GLN A 198 -23.71 2.45 11.45
N LEU A 199 -23.76 1.90 10.25
CA LEU A 199 -23.79 2.68 8.99
C LEU A 199 -25.21 2.94 8.46
N GLY A 200 -26.26 2.49 9.18
CA GLY A 200 -27.66 2.63 8.75
C GLY A 200 -27.99 1.85 7.47
N LEU A 201 -27.26 0.76 7.20
CA LEU A 201 -27.44 -0.10 6.04
C LEU A 201 -28.49 -1.19 6.31
N ASP A 202 -29.10 -1.69 5.24
CA ASP A 202 -29.98 -2.87 5.32
C ASP A 202 -29.14 -4.10 5.76
N ALA A 203 -29.64 -4.81 6.79
CA ALA A 203 -28.92 -5.95 7.36
C ALA A 203 -28.82 -7.16 6.41
N HIS A 204 -29.77 -7.30 5.49
CA HIS A 204 -29.93 -8.48 4.63
C HIS A 204 -29.47 -8.26 3.19
N LYS A 205 -29.35 -7.01 2.74
CA LYS A 205 -28.92 -6.71 1.38
C LYS A 205 -27.42 -6.92 1.20
N PRO A 206 -26.98 -7.57 0.11
CA PRO A 206 -25.58 -7.59 -0.27
C PRO A 206 -25.01 -6.16 -0.30
N THR A 207 -23.82 -5.98 0.24
CA THR A 207 -23.19 -4.67 0.41
C THR A 207 -21.85 -4.62 -0.29
N ILE A 208 -21.69 -3.69 -1.20
CA ILE A 208 -20.45 -3.46 -1.96
C ILE A 208 -19.77 -2.20 -1.42
N LEU A 209 -18.47 -2.27 -1.10
CA LEU A 209 -17.66 -1.10 -0.83
C LEU A 209 -16.91 -0.71 -2.11
N LEU A 210 -17.17 0.47 -2.64
CA LEU A 210 -16.47 1.04 -3.79
C LEU A 210 -15.54 2.17 -3.34
N MET A 211 -14.21 1.97 -3.44
CA MET A 211 -13.23 3.01 -3.10
C MET A 211 -11.98 2.92 -3.97
N SER A 212 -11.31 4.06 -4.19
CA SER A 212 -10.09 4.14 -5.01
C SER A 212 -8.91 4.74 -4.25
N GLY A 213 -8.69 4.24 -3.01
CA GLY A 213 -7.69 4.76 -2.08
C GLY A 213 -8.02 6.18 -1.59
N SER A 214 -7.18 6.71 -0.69
CA SER A 214 -7.40 8.01 -0.05
C SER A 214 -7.47 9.21 -1.02
N MET A 215 -6.83 9.11 -2.18
CA MET A 215 -6.83 10.16 -3.21
C MET A 215 -8.05 10.07 -4.15
N GLY A 216 -8.87 9.03 -4.07
CA GLY A 216 -10.08 8.88 -4.89
C GLY A 216 -9.86 8.92 -6.40
N TYR A 217 -8.65 8.54 -6.89
CA TYR A 217 -8.37 8.50 -8.32
C TYR A 217 -8.93 7.23 -8.94
N GLY A 218 -9.64 7.40 -10.04
CA GLY A 218 -10.19 6.30 -10.80
C GLY A 218 -11.54 6.70 -11.43
N LYS A 219 -12.19 5.74 -12.04
CA LYS A 219 -13.48 5.94 -12.74
C LYS A 219 -14.64 5.53 -11.83
N ILE A 220 -14.74 6.15 -10.65
CA ILE A 220 -15.79 5.85 -9.65
C ILE A 220 -17.19 6.06 -10.28
N ASP A 221 -17.39 7.15 -11.01
CA ASP A 221 -18.64 7.45 -11.69
C ASP A 221 -19.03 6.41 -12.76
N GLU A 222 -18.07 5.87 -13.50
CA GLU A 222 -18.30 4.79 -14.47
C GLU A 222 -18.67 3.48 -13.73
N SER A 223 -18.02 3.20 -12.62
CA SER A 223 -18.32 2.02 -11.78
C SER A 223 -19.72 2.11 -11.19
N ILE A 224 -20.12 3.30 -10.68
CA ILE A 224 -21.49 3.54 -10.16
C ILE A 224 -22.53 3.26 -11.26
N ARG A 225 -22.37 3.83 -12.47
CA ARG A 225 -23.32 3.62 -13.58
C ARG A 225 -23.44 2.15 -13.97
N ARG A 226 -22.33 1.40 -14.00
CA ARG A 226 -22.35 -0.03 -14.28
C ARG A 226 -23.03 -0.82 -13.19
N LEU A 227 -22.78 -0.51 -11.91
CA LEU A 227 -23.44 -1.16 -10.79
C LEU A 227 -24.95 -0.86 -10.77
N ASP A 228 -25.33 0.38 -11.04
CA ASP A 228 -26.73 0.80 -11.03
C ASP A 228 -27.57 0.10 -12.12
N SER A 229 -26.96 -0.22 -13.27
CA SER A 229 -27.61 -0.92 -14.39
C SER A 229 -27.81 -2.42 -14.17
N LEU A 230 -27.22 -3.03 -13.12
CA LEU A 230 -27.35 -4.48 -12.89
C LEU A 230 -28.76 -4.84 -12.40
N ASN A 231 -29.35 -5.86 -12.99
CA ASN A 231 -30.64 -6.38 -12.54
C ASN A 231 -30.50 -7.33 -11.34
N PHE A 232 -29.98 -6.78 -10.22
CA PHE A 232 -29.69 -7.51 -9.01
C PHE A 232 -29.74 -6.52 -7.82
N ASP A 233 -30.36 -6.92 -6.70
CA ASP A 233 -30.58 -6.02 -5.57
C ASP A 233 -29.40 -6.04 -4.59
N PHE A 234 -28.80 -4.89 -4.36
CA PHE A 234 -27.71 -4.65 -3.43
C PHE A 234 -27.62 -3.16 -3.04
N GLN A 235 -26.82 -2.86 -2.05
CA GLN A 235 -26.49 -1.49 -1.63
C GLN A 235 -25.00 -1.24 -1.74
N VAL A 236 -24.61 0.02 -1.95
CA VAL A 236 -23.22 0.39 -2.21
C VAL A 236 -22.76 1.51 -1.29
N ILE A 237 -21.66 1.30 -0.61
CA ILE A 237 -20.89 2.34 0.08
C ILE A 237 -19.85 2.88 -0.89
N VAL A 238 -19.83 4.18 -1.15
CA VAL A 238 -18.87 4.81 -2.06
C VAL A 238 -17.99 5.77 -1.28
N VAL A 239 -16.66 5.55 -1.32
CA VAL A 239 -15.68 6.43 -0.68
C VAL A 239 -14.83 7.11 -1.73
N CYS A 240 -14.99 8.44 -1.87
CA CYS A 240 -14.26 9.27 -2.82
C CYS A 240 -12.91 9.79 -2.28
N GLY A 241 -12.63 9.58 -0.98
CA GLY A 241 -11.42 10.10 -0.34
C GLY A 241 -11.30 11.62 -0.46
N ASN A 242 -10.10 12.11 -0.66
CA ASN A 242 -9.81 13.55 -0.80
C ASN A 242 -10.18 14.13 -2.18
N ASN A 243 -10.85 13.37 -3.04
CA ASN A 243 -11.26 13.84 -4.36
C ASN A 243 -12.62 14.55 -4.31
N GLU A 244 -12.62 15.78 -3.86
CA GLU A 244 -13.82 16.62 -3.75
C GLU A 244 -14.56 16.77 -5.08
N LYS A 245 -13.82 16.86 -6.21
CA LYS A 245 -14.42 16.95 -7.55
C LYS A 245 -15.21 15.68 -7.89
N MET A 246 -14.65 14.51 -7.59
CA MET A 246 -15.33 13.22 -7.79
C MET A 246 -16.51 13.08 -6.85
N TYR A 247 -16.36 13.44 -5.58
CA TYR A 247 -17.45 13.41 -4.59
C TYR A 247 -18.66 14.20 -5.06
N ARG A 248 -18.48 15.48 -5.47
CA ARG A 248 -19.58 16.32 -6.00
C ARG A 248 -20.19 15.73 -7.25
N LYS A 249 -19.36 15.21 -8.17
CA LYS A 249 -19.82 14.59 -9.41
C LYS A 249 -20.73 13.39 -9.15
N VAL A 250 -20.31 12.46 -8.29
CA VAL A 250 -21.04 11.21 -8.05
C VAL A 250 -22.27 11.41 -7.15
N LYS A 251 -22.21 12.39 -6.22
CA LYS A 251 -23.36 12.76 -5.39
C LYS A 251 -24.54 13.32 -6.19
N GLY A 252 -24.26 13.92 -7.35
CA GLY A 252 -25.28 14.42 -8.28
C GLY A 252 -25.80 13.39 -9.28
N LEU A 253 -25.36 12.12 -9.23
CA LEU A 253 -25.87 11.09 -10.12
C LEU A 253 -27.24 10.61 -9.65
N ALA A 254 -28.20 10.57 -10.60
CA ALA A 254 -29.45 9.86 -10.39
C ALA A 254 -29.21 8.37 -10.50
N THR A 255 -29.56 7.61 -9.47
CA THR A 255 -29.40 6.15 -9.40
C THR A 255 -30.70 5.49 -8.95
N HIS A 256 -30.92 4.25 -9.41
CA HIS A 256 -32.10 3.45 -9.02
C HIS A 256 -31.82 2.67 -7.71
N LYS A 257 -30.55 2.30 -7.48
CA LYS A 257 -30.13 1.60 -6.28
C LYS A 257 -29.64 2.55 -5.20
N ARG A 258 -29.52 2.06 -3.99
CA ARG A 258 -28.96 2.81 -2.86
C ARG A 258 -27.44 2.90 -2.96
N PHE A 259 -26.95 4.14 -3.08
CA PHE A 259 -25.53 4.49 -3.01
C PHE A 259 -25.32 5.49 -1.88
N ASP A 260 -24.66 5.06 -0.81
CA ASP A 260 -24.26 5.95 0.29
C ASP A 260 -22.87 6.52 -0.02
N ILE A 261 -22.81 7.80 -0.39
CA ILE A 261 -21.62 8.46 -0.96
C ILE A 261 -20.93 9.31 0.09
N TYR A 262 -19.65 9.04 0.31
CA TYR A 262 -18.79 9.71 1.27
C TYR A 262 -17.56 10.34 0.59
N GLY A 263 -17.08 11.45 1.15
CA GLY A 263 -15.79 12.04 0.86
C GLY A 263 -14.66 11.26 1.58
N TYR A 264 -13.75 11.99 2.22
CA TYR A 264 -12.78 11.39 3.12
C TYR A 264 -13.46 10.97 4.43
N VAL A 265 -13.17 9.76 4.88
CA VAL A 265 -13.67 9.17 6.12
C VAL A 265 -12.55 8.43 6.85
N ASP A 266 -12.66 8.29 8.15
CA ASP A 266 -11.69 7.60 9.00
C ASP A 266 -12.17 6.21 9.47
N ASN A 267 -13.44 5.86 9.25
CA ASN A 267 -14.08 4.60 9.65
C ASN A 267 -14.18 3.56 8.50
N VAL A 268 -13.21 3.56 7.57
CA VAL A 268 -13.18 2.59 6.47
C VAL A 268 -13.11 1.14 6.97
N ASP A 269 -12.51 0.91 8.12
CA ASP A 269 -12.46 -0.40 8.77
C ASP A 269 -13.86 -0.96 9.09
N VAL A 270 -14.79 -0.12 9.56
CA VAL A 270 -16.21 -0.49 9.79
C VAL A 270 -16.92 -0.70 8.46
N MET A 271 -16.63 0.13 7.44
CA MET A 271 -17.21 -0.03 6.10
C MET A 271 -16.76 -1.35 5.44
N MET A 272 -15.51 -1.76 5.66
CA MET A 272 -15.01 -3.06 5.21
C MET A 272 -15.69 -4.23 5.94
N ASP A 273 -15.93 -4.10 7.25
CA ASP A 273 -16.66 -5.12 8.02
C ASP A 273 -18.13 -5.24 7.60
N ALA A 274 -18.77 -4.15 7.15
CA ALA A 274 -20.14 -4.13 6.66
C ALA A 274 -20.29 -4.75 5.26
N ALA A 275 -19.22 -4.71 4.44
CA ALA A 275 -19.25 -5.11 3.04
C ALA A 275 -19.11 -6.64 2.84
N ASP A 276 -19.63 -7.13 1.72
CA ASP A 276 -19.42 -8.49 1.24
C ASP A 276 -18.24 -8.59 0.28
N CYS A 277 -17.94 -7.51 -0.44
CA CYS A 277 -16.73 -7.34 -1.26
C CYS A 277 -16.34 -5.87 -1.38
N ILE A 278 -15.09 -5.65 -1.79
CA ILE A 278 -14.56 -4.32 -2.10
C ILE A 278 -14.18 -4.22 -3.57
N ILE A 279 -14.59 -3.14 -4.22
CA ILE A 279 -14.13 -2.73 -5.55
C ILE A 279 -13.08 -1.64 -5.33
N THR A 280 -11.84 -1.91 -5.68
CA THR A 280 -10.73 -0.98 -5.42
C THR A 280 -9.60 -1.10 -6.45
N LYS A 281 -8.68 -0.15 -6.45
CA LYS A 281 -7.40 -0.30 -7.14
C LYS A 281 -6.49 -1.28 -6.39
N PRO A 282 -5.59 -1.99 -7.09
CA PRO A 282 -4.65 -2.92 -6.47
C PRO A 282 -3.48 -2.20 -5.78
N GLY A 283 -3.78 -1.25 -4.90
CA GLY A 283 -2.79 -0.55 -4.08
C GLY A 283 -2.38 -1.40 -2.87
N GLY A 284 -1.10 -1.35 -2.48
CA GLY A 284 -0.58 -2.21 -1.42
C GLY A 284 -1.30 -2.08 -0.09
N ILE A 285 -1.57 -0.85 0.37
CA ILE A 285 -2.16 -0.60 1.69
C ILE A 285 -3.63 -1.02 1.73
N THR A 286 -4.47 -0.52 0.82
CA THR A 286 -5.90 -0.87 0.80
C THR A 286 -6.13 -2.37 0.62
N SER A 287 -5.29 -3.02 -0.21
CA SER A 287 -5.36 -4.47 -0.37
C SER A 287 -4.96 -5.21 0.90
N SER A 288 -3.94 -4.74 1.62
CA SER A 288 -3.55 -5.31 2.93
C SER A 288 -4.63 -5.14 3.98
N GLU A 289 -5.29 -3.98 4.02
CA GLU A 289 -6.44 -3.70 4.89
C GLU A 289 -7.61 -4.65 4.58
N ALA A 290 -7.97 -4.81 3.30
CA ALA A 290 -9.01 -5.72 2.85
C ALA A 290 -8.68 -7.19 3.17
N MET A 291 -7.42 -7.62 2.98
CA MET A 291 -6.98 -8.96 3.36
C MET A 291 -7.08 -9.19 4.88
N ALA A 292 -6.65 -8.22 5.70
CA ALA A 292 -6.77 -8.32 7.15
C ALA A 292 -8.24 -8.44 7.61
N LYS A 293 -9.17 -7.81 6.88
CA LYS A 293 -10.62 -7.94 7.08
C LYS A 293 -11.21 -9.23 6.48
N GLY A 294 -10.46 -10.01 5.71
CA GLY A 294 -10.96 -11.19 4.99
C GLY A 294 -11.98 -10.83 3.92
N LEU A 295 -11.86 -9.63 3.33
CA LEU A 295 -12.84 -9.08 2.41
C LEU A 295 -12.48 -9.42 0.96
N PRO A 296 -13.32 -10.13 0.20
CA PRO A 296 -13.11 -10.41 -1.22
C PRO A 296 -12.92 -9.12 -2.04
N MET A 297 -11.95 -9.13 -2.93
CA MET A 297 -11.55 -7.95 -3.69
C MET A 297 -11.89 -8.09 -5.19
N ILE A 298 -12.43 -7.03 -5.77
CA ILE A 298 -12.53 -6.82 -7.22
C ILE A 298 -11.62 -5.65 -7.57
N MET A 299 -10.57 -5.92 -8.32
CA MET A 299 -9.57 -4.93 -8.67
C MET A 299 -9.89 -4.25 -9.99
N VAL A 300 -9.86 -2.92 -9.97
CA VAL A 300 -10.21 -2.06 -11.11
C VAL A 300 -9.15 -0.99 -11.34
N ASN A 301 -9.02 -0.53 -12.58
CA ASN A 301 -8.26 0.67 -12.96
C ASN A 301 -6.86 0.79 -12.32
N PRO A 302 -5.99 -0.22 -12.41
CA PRO A 302 -4.64 -0.14 -11.87
C PRO A 302 -3.86 1.00 -12.55
N ILE A 303 -3.02 1.66 -11.77
CA ILE A 303 -2.00 2.56 -12.33
C ILE A 303 -0.95 1.70 -13.04
N PRO A 304 -0.58 2.05 -14.29
CA PRO A 304 0.47 1.33 -15.01
C PRO A 304 1.77 1.25 -14.21
N GLY A 305 2.39 0.09 -14.22
CA GLY A 305 3.61 -0.20 -13.48
C GLY A 305 3.34 -1.02 -12.23
N HIS A 306 3.53 -0.47 -11.04
CA HIS A 306 3.46 -1.22 -9.77
C HIS A 306 2.06 -1.77 -9.46
N GLU A 307 0.98 -1.00 -9.66
CA GLU A 307 -0.37 -1.48 -9.37
C GLU A 307 -0.81 -2.60 -10.35
N MET A 308 -0.38 -2.55 -11.62
CA MET A 308 -0.64 -3.66 -12.53
C MET A 308 0.03 -4.95 -12.07
N ARG A 309 1.26 -4.88 -11.59
CA ARG A 309 1.98 -6.05 -11.05
C ARG A 309 1.34 -6.57 -9.77
N ASN A 310 0.82 -5.67 -8.92
CA ASN A 310 0.02 -6.08 -7.77
C ASN A 310 -1.26 -6.81 -8.23
N ALA A 311 -1.98 -6.30 -9.24
CA ALA A 311 -3.16 -6.97 -9.80
C ALA A 311 -2.83 -8.37 -10.33
N GLU A 312 -1.72 -8.52 -11.06
CA GLU A 312 -1.23 -9.81 -11.53
C GLU A 312 -0.91 -10.77 -10.38
N PHE A 313 -0.26 -10.25 -9.30
CA PHE A 313 0.00 -11.05 -8.10
C PHE A 313 -1.29 -11.55 -7.48
N PHE A 314 -2.27 -10.69 -7.26
CA PHE A 314 -3.55 -11.05 -6.64
C PHE A 314 -4.34 -12.06 -7.50
N LEU A 315 -4.37 -11.84 -8.82
CA LEU A 315 -5.04 -12.74 -9.75
C LEU A 315 -4.39 -14.13 -9.76
N ASN A 316 -3.07 -14.20 -9.89
CA ASN A 316 -2.32 -15.45 -9.97
C ASN A 316 -2.36 -16.28 -8.67
N ASN A 317 -2.61 -15.64 -7.53
CA ASN A 317 -2.72 -16.31 -6.23
C ASN A 317 -4.19 -16.51 -5.78
N GLY A 318 -5.16 -16.22 -6.64
CA GLY A 318 -6.58 -16.41 -6.32
C GLY A 318 -7.12 -15.50 -5.21
N LEU A 319 -6.48 -14.34 -4.98
CA LEU A 319 -6.79 -13.41 -3.89
C LEU A 319 -7.80 -12.33 -4.28
N ALA A 320 -8.03 -12.14 -5.58
CA ALA A 320 -8.96 -11.15 -6.10
C ALA A 320 -9.47 -11.51 -7.50
N LEU A 321 -10.58 -10.91 -7.91
CA LEU A 321 -10.98 -10.80 -9.31
C LEU A 321 -10.36 -9.52 -9.90
N TYR A 322 -9.99 -9.55 -11.18
CA TYR A 322 -9.44 -8.39 -11.87
C TYR A 322 -10.26 -8.04 -13.10
N VAL A 323 -10.81 -6.83 -13.11
CA VAL A 323 -11.65 -6.30 -14.19
C VAL A 323 -10.79 -5.90 -15.37
N THR A 324 -11.09 -6.48 -16.52
CA THR A 324 -10.45 -6.21 -17.81
C THR A 324 -11.50 -5.84 -18.87
N LYS A 325 -11.09 -5.68 -20.11
CA LYS A 325 -12.04 -5.50 -21.22
C LYS A 325 -12.85 -6.76 -21.52
N SER A 326 -12.21 -7.92 -21.37
CA SER A 326 -12.82 -9.24 -21.60
C SER A 326 -13.51 -9.83 -20.37
N PHE A 327 -13.32 -9.25 -19.20
CA PHE A 327 -13.99 -9.60 -17.95
C PHE A 327 -14.39 -8.31 -17.23
N PRO A 328 -15.51 -7.69 -17.65
CA PRO A 328 -15.96 -6.41 -17.12
C PRO A 328 -16.52 -6.51 -15.70
N LEU A 329 -16.81 -5.34 -15.07
CA LEU A 329 -17.22 -5.25 -13.67
C LEU A 329 -18.53 -5.99 -13.37
N ASP A 330 -19.48 -5.96 -14.26
CA ASP A 330 -20.74 -6.67 -14.15
C ASP A 330 -20.54 -8.18 -14.06
N GLU A 331 -19.69 -8.77 -14.91
CA GLU A 331 -19.35 -10.18 -14.81
C GLU A 331 -18.65 -10.53 -13.49
N ALA A 332 -17.76 -9.66 -13.00
CA ALA A 332 -17.11 -9.85 -11.71
C ALA A 332 -18.12 -9.86 -10.55
N ILE A 333 -19.12 -8.96 -10.58
CA ILE A 333 -20.19 -8.89 -9.57
C ILE A 333 -21.07 -10.13 -9.65
N TYR A 334 -21.54 -10.52 -10.85
CA TYR A 334 -22.32 -11.76 -11.02
C TYR A 334 -21.54 -12.99 -10.56
N ALA A 335 -20.23 -13.06 -10.88
CA ALA A 335 -19.37 -14.16 -10.47
C ALA A 335 -19.27 -14.30 -8.94
N LEU A 336 -19.35 -13.21 -8.18
CA LEU A 336 -19.31 -13.26 -6.72
C LEU A 336 -20.68 -13.56 -6.10
N PHE A 337 -21.73 -12.91 -6.59
CA PHE A 337 -23.03 -12.96 -5.90
C PHE A 337 -23.92 -14.11 -6.35
N LEU A 338 -23.74 -14.65 -7.55
CA LEU A 338 -24.45 -15.86 -8.02
C LEU A 338 -23.71 -17.16 -7.72
N HIS A 339 -22.45 -17.09 -7.28
CA HIS A 339 -21.58 -18.22 -7.00
C HIS A 339 -20.96 -18.12 -5.61
N PRO A 340 -21.71 -18.40 -4.52
CA PRO A 340 -21.22 -18.30 -3.14
C PRO A 340 -19.92 -19.09 -2.87
N GLU A 341 -19.71 -20.18 -3.60
CA GLU A 341 -18.49 -20.99 -3.55
C GLU A 341 -17.24 -20.18 -3.97
N ARG A 342 -17.37 -19.22 -4.89
CA ARG A 342 -16.27 -18.33 -5.27
C ARG A 342 -15.89 -17.36 -4.14
N VAL A 343 -16.87 -16.84 -3.42
CA VAL A 343 -16.63 -16.00 -2.24
C VAL A 343 -15.88 -16.80 -1.19
N SER A 344 -16.30 -18.05 -0.94
CA SER A 344 -15.63 -18.94 0.02
C SER A 344 -14.21 -19.26 -0.41
N PHE A 345 -13.98 -19.52 -1.70
CA PHE A 345 -12.64 -19.76 -2.25
C PHE A 345 -11.71 -18.52 -2.06
N LEU A 346 -12.18 -17.33 -2.44
CA LEU A 346 -11.40 -16.10 -2.27
C LEU A 346 -11.07 -15.85 -0.79
N ARG A 347 -12.03 -16.04 0.12
CA ARG A 347 -11.79 -15.89 1.56
C ARG A 347 -10.75 -16.88 2.07
N SER A 348 -10.83 -18.13 1.69
CA SER A 348 -9.85 -19.14 2.09
C SER A 348 -8.46 -18.81 1.58
N ALA A 349 -8.34 -18.33 0.34
CA ALA A 349 -7.07 -17.86 -0.21
C ALA A 349 -6.54 -16.60 0.53
N ILE A 350 -7.42 -15.65 0.82
CA ILE A 350 -7.06 -14.44 1.60
C ILE A 350 -6.59 -14.84 3.00
N ASP A 351 -7.30 -15.72 3.71
CA ASP A 351 -6.95 -16.14 5.07
C ASP A 351 -5.58 -16.84 5.12
N LEU A 352 -5.18 -17.53 4.04
CA LEU A 352 -3.87 -18.18 3.94
C LEU A 352 -2.71 -17.16 3.92
N TYR A 353 -2.91 -16.02 3.25
CA TYR A 353 -1.85 -15.03 3.04
C TYR A 353 -2.02 -13.74 3.85
N ALA A 354 -3.18 -13.52 4.47
CA ALA A 354 -3.42 -12.34 5.29
C ALA A 354 -2.49 -12.32 6.51
N LYS A 355 -1.87 -11.17 6.76
CA LYS A 355 -1.00 -10.96 7.91
C LYS A 355 -1.71 -10.07 8.93
N GLN A 356 -2.16 -10.70 10.00
CA GLN A 356 -2.78 -9.99 11.13
C GLN A 356 -1.71 -9.28 11.97
N ASN A 357 -2.07 -8.12 12.52
CA ASN A 357 -1.21 -7.39 13.45
C ASN A 357 0.18 -7.02 12.91
N SER A 358 0.32 -6.80 11.59
CA SER A 358 1.60 -6.54 10.92
C SER A 358 2.41 -5.43 11.59
N THR A 359 1.76 -4.32 11.98
CA THR A 359 2.41 -3.19 12.67
C THR A 359 2.91 -3.57 14.05
N LYS A 360 2.07 -4.25 14.84
CA LYS A 360 2.44 -4.72 16.17
C LYS A 360 3.61 -5.69 16.12
N ASN A 361 3.55 -6.68 15.23
CA ASN A 361 4.60 -7.70 15.07
C ASN A 361 5.93 -7.07 14.64
N LEU A 362 5.90 -6.07 13.75
CA LEU A 362 7.10 -5.32 13.36
C LEU A 362 7.73 -4.61 14.55
N CYS A 363 6.93 -3.85 15.30
CA CYS A 363 7.44 -3.06 16.42
C CYS A 363 7.97 -3.96 17.56
N GLU A 364 7.36 -5.12 17.79
CA GLU A 364 7.83 -6.13 18.74
C GLU A 364 9.19 -6.68 18.31
N PHE A 365 9.28 -7.18 17.08
CA PHE A 365 10.51 -7.70 16.50
C PHE A 365 11.66 -6.69 16.60
N LEU A 366 11.43 -5.44 16.19
CA LEU A 366 12.49 -4.42 16.21
C LEU A 366 12.88 -4.01 17.63
N THR A 367 11.96 -4.03 18.57
CA THR A 367 12.25 -3.77 19.98
C THR A 367 13.14 -4.87 20.58
N GLU A 368 12.90 -6.13 20.20
CA GLU A 368 13.76 -7.26 20.61
C GLU A 368 15.16 -7.13 20.02
N LYS A 369 15.27 -6.86 18.71
CA LYS A 369 16.56 -6.66 18.03
C LYS A 369 17.37 -5.49 18.60
N TYR A 370 16.70 -4.42 19.00
CA TYR A 370 17.36 -3.32 19.71
C TYR A 370 17.94 -3.75 21.06
N LYS A 371 17.20 -4.55 21.83
CA LYS A 371 17.66 -5.07 23.14
C LYS A 371 18.86 -6.01 22.97
N GLU A 372 18.81 -6.95 22.01
CA GLU A 372 19.91 -7.86 21.68
C GLU A 372 21.22 -7.12 21.34
N LYS A 373 21.12 -5.96 20.68
CA LYS A 373 22.28 -5.17 20.27
C LYS A 373 22.92 -4.35 21.40
N LYS A 374 22.20 -4.16 22.52
CA LYS A 374 22.71 -3.43 23.69
C LYS A 374 23.37 -4.34 24.74
N VAL A 375 23.20 -5.64 24.64
CA VAL A 375 23.88 -6.66 25.44
C VAL A 375 25.20 -7.05 24.75
#